data_400591958d5c616b11584ba142cd9509
#
_entry.id   400591958d5c616b11584ba142cd9509
#
_cell.length_a   1.000
_cell.length_b   1.000
_cell.length_c   1.000
_cell.angle_alpha   90.00
_cell.angle_beta   90.00
_cell.angle_gamma   90.00
#
_symmetry.space_group_name_H-M   'P 1'
#
loop_
_entity.id
_entity.type
_entity.pdbx_description
1 polymer ?
#
loop_
_entity_poly.entity_id
_entity_poly.type
_entity_poly.pdbx_seq_one_letter_code
_entity_poly.pdbx_strand_id
1 'polypeptide(L)'
;MATAIPTTTSRYREPPEATPMMLPHVRTPFERKVAAFASAVSQNLPTNCDILLDALGASGIAMVVVRFDGRDGHGQVEGVAAYAPDGDTMDIPVVDVTVREVVFDNARTVPERRSLRGAIEIMAYTLLEHSHGEWSDGAGGLASWCSVLPAVR
;
A
#
# COMPACT_ATOMS: atom_id res chain seq x y z
N MET A 1 -36.17 -61.70 -45.84
CA MET A 1 -36.22 -61.49 -44.35
C MET A 1 -34.84 -61.06 -43.91
N ALA A 2 -34.64 -59.78 -43.53
CA ALA A 2 -33.38 -59.26 -43.07
C ALA A 2 -33.48 -59.03 -41.57
N THR A 3 -32.63 -59.71 -40.85
CA THR A 3 -32.57 -59.62 -39.36
C THR A 3 -31.65 -58.45 -38.94
N ALA A 4 -32.24 -57.47 -38.28
CA ALA A 4 -31.48 -56.35 -37.80
C ALA A 4 -30.76 -56.74 -36.49
N ILE A 5 -29.45 -56.41 -36.43
CA ILE A 5 -28.61 -56.59 -35.22
C ILE A 5 -28.68 -55.29 -34.42
N PRO A 6 -28.98 -55.32 -33.12
CA PRO A 6 -28.99 -54.14 -32.29
C PRO A 6 -27.56 -53.70 -31.93
N THR A 7 -27.19 -52.50 -32.33
CA THR A 7 -25.92 -51.85 -31.97
C THR A 7 -26.02 -51.33 -30.54
N THR A 8 -25.36 -51.99 -29.58
CA THR A 8 -25.22 -51.50 -28.21
C THR A 8 -24.18 -50.44 -28.14
N THR A 9 -24.60 -49.17 -28.04
CA THR A 9 -23.70 -48.03 -27.81
C THR A 9 -23.31 -48.02 -26.33
N SER A 10 -22.12 -48.54 -26.04
CA SER A 10 -21.51 -48.41 -24.69
C SER A 10 -21.13 -46.92 -24.46
N ARG A 11 -21.86 -46.25 -23.55
CA ARG A 11 -21.48 -44.94 -23.07
C ARG A 11 -20.32 -45.09 -22.11
N TYR A 12 -19.11 -44.93 -22.59
CA TYR A 12 -17.92 -44.79 -21.78
C TYR A 12 -18.05 -43.45 -21.02
N ARG A 13 -18.32 -43.52 -19.73
CA ARG A 13 -18.34 -42.36 -18.85
C ARG A 13 -16.90 -42.07 -18.44
N GLU A 14 -16.32 -41.02 -18.97
CA GLU A 14 -15.02 -40.53 -18.55
C GLU A 14 -15.01 -40.31 -17.04
N PRO A 15 -14.01 -40.82 -16.29
CA PRO A 15 -13.91 -40.55 -14.85
C PRO A 15 -13.70 -39.05 -14.64
N PRO A 16 -14.29 -38.44 -13.60
CA PRO A 16 -14.09 -37.02 -13.30
C PRO A 16 -12.60 -36.74 -13.16
N GLU A 17 -12.10 -35.74 -13.90
CA GLU A 17 -10.73 -35.26 -13.73
C GLU A 17 -10.50 -34.93 -12.26
N ALA A 18 -9.52 -35.60 -11.65
CA ALA A 18 -9.12 -35.31 -10.28
C ALA A 18 -8.58 -33.88 -10.25
N THR A 19 -9.32 -32.99 -9.59
CA THR A 19 -8.85 -31.63 -9.32
C THR A 19 -7.50 -31.75 -8.61
N PRO A 20 -6.41 -31.17 -9.15
CA PRO A 20 -5.11 -31.24 -8.52
C PRO A 20 -5.22 -30.62 -7.13
N MET A 21 -4.98 -31.43 -6.10
CA MET A 21 -4.95 -30.99 -4.72
C MET A 21 -3.74 -30.05 -4.60
N MET A 22 -3.99 -28.73 -4.58
CA MET A 22 -2.94 -27.74 -4.33
C MET A 22 -2.42 -27.98 -2.92
N LEU A 23 -1.21 -28.52 -2.83
CA LEU A 23 -0.50 -28.62 -1.57
C LEU A 23 -0.34 -27.19 -1.00
N PRO A 24 -0.56 -26.98 0.31
CA PRO A 24 -0.37 -25.68 0.91
C PRO A 24 1.06 -25.20 0.66
N HIS A 25 1.19 -24.02 0.03
CA HIS A 25 2.49 -23.42 -0.25
C HIS A 25 3.20 -23.11 1.07
N VAL A 26 4.29 -23.84 1.35
CA VAL A 26 5.11 -23.58 2.54
C VAL A 26 6.03 -22.40 2.24
N ARG A 27 5.76 -21.26 2.89
CA ARG A 27 6.56 -20.04 2.72
C ARG A 27 8.03 -20.27 3.07
N THR A 28 8.90 -19.80 2.22
CA THR A 28 10.36 -19.78 2.48
C THR A 28 10.68 -18.88 3.69
N PRO A 29 11.87 -19.03 4.30
CA PRO A 29 12.32 -18.13 5.38
C PRO A 29 12.27 -16.65 4.96
N PHE A 30 12.63 -16.34 3.72
CA PHE A 30 12.60 -14.99 3.19
C PHE A 30 11.15 -14.46 3.05
N GLU A 31 10.24 -15.25 2.48
CA GLU A 31 8.82 -14.88 2.38
C GLU A 31 8.17 -14.65 3.73
N ARG A 32 8.55 -15.42 4.76
CA ARG A 32 8.11 -15.19 6.14
C ARG A 32 8.60 -13.85 6.68
N LYS A 33 9.86 -13.50 6.40
CA LYS A 33 10.45 -12.23 6.81
C LYS A 33 9.75 -11.05 6.14
N VAL A 34 9.52 -11.12 4.84
CA VAL A 34 8.76 -10.11 4.08
C VAL A 34 7.35 -9.95 4.65
N ALA A 35 6.65 -11.06 4.91
CA ALA A 35 5.30 -11.02 5.47
C ALA A 35 5.25 -10.40 6.88
N ALA A 36 6.22 -10.73 7.73
CA ALA A 36 6.33 -10.14 9.07
C ALA A 36 6.61 -8.63 9.01
N PHE A 37 7.51 -8.21 8.13
CA PHE A 37 7.78 -6.79 7.89
C PHE A 37 6.54 -6.04 7.39
N ALA A 38 5.87 -6.55 6.36
CA ALA A 38 4.64 -5.93 5.81
C ALA A 38 3.53 -5.83 6.88
N SER A 39 3.37 -6.87 7.71
CA SER A 39 2.41 -6.85 8.81
C SER A 39 2.74 -5.76 9.83
N ALA A 40 4.00 -5.62 10.23
CA ALA A 40 4.42 -4.60 11.19
C ALA A 40 4.27 -3.18 10.62
N VAL A 41 4.56 -2.96 9.33
CA VAL A 41 4.31 -1.69 8.63
C VAL A 41 2.82 -1.36 8.66
N SER A 42 1.95 -2.30 8.31
CA SER A 42 0.50 -2.10 8.33
C SER A 42 -0.04 -1.77 9.73
N GLN A 43 0.51 -2.38 10.78
CA GLN A 43 0.14 -2.11 12.16
C GLN A 43 0.55 -0.69 12.62
N ASN A 44 1.66 -0.17 12.11
CA ASN A 44 2.14 1.18 12.43
C ASN A 44 1.45 2.28 11.61
N LEU A 45 0.84 1.93 10.49
CA LEU A 45 0.27 2.89 9.55
C LEU A 45 -0.74 3.85 10.19
N PRO A 46 -1.75 3.42 10.98
CA PRO A 46 -2.68 4.35 11.62
C PRO A 46 -1.97 5.35 12.54
N THR A 47 -1.07 4.86 13.39
CA THR A 47 -0.32 5.73 14.32
C THR A 47 0.54 6.76 13.58
N ASN A 48 1.20 6.35 12.50
CA ASN A 48 2.01 7.27 11.70
C ASN A 48 1.14 8.28 10.96
N CYS A 49 -0.05 7.89 10.48
CA CYS A 49 -1.02 8.83 9.94
C CYS A 49 -1.43 9.89 10.96
N ASP A 50 -1.76 9.48 12.19
CA ASP A 50 -2.15 10.42 13.26
C ASP A 50 -1.00 11.40 13.58
N ILE A 51 0.22 10.90 13.72
CA ILE A 51 1.42 11.75 13.95
C ILE A 51 1.58 12.80 12.85
N LEU A 52 1.42 12.38 11.58
CA LEU A 52 1.55 13.30 10.45
C LEU A 52 0.40 14.32 10.40
N LEU A 53 -0.84 13.88 10.60
CA LEU A 53 -2.00 14.77 10.59
C LEU A 53 -1.92 15.81 11.72
N ASP A 54 -1.48 15.41 12.91
CA ASP A 54 -1.24 16.33 14.03
C ASP A 54 -0.16 17.36 13.69
N ALA A 55 0.96 16.93 13.10
CA ALA A 55 2.05 17.82 12.72
C ALA A 55 1.64 18.79 11.59
N LEU A 56 0.88 18.32 10.62
CA LEU A 56 0.33 19.14 9.54
C LEU A 56 -0.66 20.18 10.11
N GLY A 57 -1.58 19.75 10.98
CA GLY A 57 -2.52 20.63 11.64
C GLY A 57 -1.82 21.70 12.50
N ALA A 58 -0.83 21.32 13.30
CA ALA A 58 -0.01 22.25 14.09
C ALA A 58 0.75 23.26 13.22
N SER A 59 1.04 22.90 11.97
CA SER A 59 1.71 23.77 10.97
C SER A 59 0.73 24.61 10.16
N GLY A 60 -0.59 24.51 10.40
CA GLY A 60 -1.62 25.22 9.62
C GLY A 60 -1.87 24.66 8.23
N ILE A 61 -1.35 23.46 7.93
CA ILE A 61 -1.54 22.79 6.65
C ILE A 61 -2.86 22.02 6.68
N ALA A 62 -3.78 22.38 5.78
CA ALA A 62 -5.07 21.70 5.66
C ALA A 62 -5.03 20.54 4.67
N MET A 63 -4.19 20.60 3.67
CA MET A 63 -4.09 19.57 2.64
C MET A 63 -2.64 19.42 2.15
N VAL A 64 -2.26 18.18 1.91
CA VAL A 64 -1.01 17.84 1.20
C VAL A 64 -1.37 17.07 -0.05
N VAL A 65 -0.76 17.46 -1.15
CA VAL A 65 -0.85 16.76 -2.45
C VAL A 65 0.51 16.21 -2.81
N VAL A 66 0.58 14.92 -3.02
CA VAL A 66 1.80 14.24 -3.46
C VAL A 66 1.62 13.81 -4.90
N ARG A 67 2.54 14.25 -5.76
CA ARG A 67 2.63 13.80 -7.14
C ARG A 67 3.63 12.66 -7.22
N PHE A 68 3.24 11.59 -7.89
CA PHE A 68 4.07 10.43 -8.11
C PHE A 68 4.03 9.98 -9.57
N ASP A 69 5.10 9.36 -10.01
CA ASP A 69 5.19 8.70 -11.32
C ASP A 69 5.68 7.26 -11.13
N GLY A 70 5.09 6.33 -11.90
CA GLY A 70 5.47 4.93 -11.90
C GLY A 70 5.67 4.42 -13.31
N ARG A 71 6.83 3.80 -13.59
CA ARG A 71 7.15 3.18 -14.88
C ARG A 71 8.01 1.94 -14.66
N ASP A 72 7.69 0.87 -15.38
CA ASP A 72 8.54 -0.33 -15.50
C ASP A 72 8.99 -0.91 -14.14
N GLY A 73 8.10 -0.94 -13.14
CA GLY A 73 8.43 -1.41 -11.79
C GLY A 73 9.21 -0.41 -10.93
N HIS A 74 9.40 0.82 -11.41
CA HIS A 74 10.05 1.92 -10.69
C HIS A 74 9.04 3.02 -10.41
N GLY A 75 8.88 3.38 -9.14
CA GLY A 75 8.02 4.47 -8.74
C GLY A 75 8.78 5.51 -7.93
N GLN A 76 8.45 6.78 -8.15
CA GLN A 76 9.04 7.88 -7.39
C GLN A 76 8.01 8.95 -7.05
N VAL A 77 8.21 9.58 -5.90
CA VAL A 77 7.52 10.81 -5.53
C VAL A 77 8.23 11.96 -6.24
N GLU A 78 7.52 12.65 -7.11
CA GLU A 78 8.06 13.76 -7.90
C GLU A 78 7.93 15.10 -7.19
N GLY A 79 6.95 15.25 -6.30
CA GLY A 79 6.73 16.49 -5.59
C GLY A 79 5.68 16.39 -4.50
N VAL A 80 5.83 17.28 -3.51
CA VAL A 80 4.91 17.45 -2.41
C VAL A 80 4.53 18.91 -2.34
N ALA A 81 3.23 19.22 -2.41
CA ALA A 81 2.66 20.55 -2.24
C ALA A 81 1.76 20.59 -1.02
N ALA A 82 1.84 21.69 -0.26
CA ALA A 82 0.99 21.93 0.90
C ALA A 82 0.09 23.14 0.69
N TYR A 83 -1.10 23.08 1.26
CA TYR A 83 -2.13 24.10 1.13
C TYR A 83 -2.72 24.46 2.49
N ALA A 84 -2.94 25.75 2.70
CA ALA A 84 -3.67 26.29 3.82
C ALA A 84 -5.19 26.05 3.69
N PRO A 85 -6.00 26.28 4.76
CA PRO A 85 -7.45 26.11 4.72
C PRO A 85 -8.20 26.96 3.69
N ASP A 86 -7.63 28.11 3.30
CA ASP A 86 -8.14 29.01 2.26
C ASP A 86 -7.78 28.57 0.83
N GLY A 87 -6.97 27.52 0.70
CA GLY A 87 -6.51 26.98 -0.57
C GLY A 87 -5.21 27.57 -1.08
N ASP A 88 -4.62 28.52 -0.37
CA ASP A 88 -3.33 29.07 -0.73
C ASP A 88 -2.20 28.06 -0.53
N THR A 89 -1.24 28.08 -1.44
CA THR A 89 -0.04 27.24 -1.32
C THR A 89 0.84 27.74 -0.20
N MET A 90 1.44 26.81 0.54
CA MET A 90 2.35 27.13 1.62
C MET A 90 3.57 26.21 1.63
N ASP A 91 4.66 26.70 2.22
CA ASP A 91 5.85 25.89 2.39
C ASP A 91 5.65 24.88 3.53
N ILE A 92 6.18 23.67 3.32
CA ILE A 92 6.26 22.68 4.41
C ILE A 92 7.35 23.15 5.37
N PRO A 93 7.02 23.38 6.64
CA PRO A 93 7.98 23.90 7.60
C PRO A 93 9.11 22.87 7.86
N VAL A 94 10.29 23.39 8.20
CA VAL A 94 11.45 22.59 8.60
C VAL A 94 11.30 22.19 10.06
N VAL A 95 10.42 21.23 10.32
CA VAL A 95 10.19 20.62 11.63
C VAL A 95 10.39 19.12 11.53
N ASP A 96 10.76 18.52 12.65
CA ASP A 96 10.93 17.07 12.74
C ASP A 96 9.72 16.44 13.43
N VAL A 97 9.40 15.23 12.98
CA VAL A 97 8.41 14.34 13.60
C VAL A 97 9.08 13.02 13.95
N THR A 98 8.57 12.35 14.96
CA THR A 98 9.02 11.00 15.31
C THR A 98 7.99 9.99 14.83
N VAL A 99 8.32 9.25 13.81
CA VAL A 99 7.48 8.20 13.21
C VAL A 99 7.93 6.83 13.69
N ARG A 100 7.09 5.83 13.49
CA ARG A 100 7.39 4.43 13.78
C ARG A 100 7.88 3.74 12.52
N GLU A 101 9.15 3.37 12.49
CA GLU A 101 9.74 2.61 11.39
C GLU A 101 9.91 1.14 11.77
N VAL A 102 9.90 0.28 10.76
CA VAL A 102 10.08 -1.16 10.93
C VAL A 102 11.45 -1.55 10.39
N VAL A 103 12.23 -2.21 11.23
CA VAL A 103 13.52 -2.80 10.82
C VAL A 103 13.24 -4.10 10.07
N PHE A 104 13.66 -4.19 8.82
CA PHE A 104 13.38 -5.35 7.95
C PHE A 104 13.87 -6.68 8.53
N ASP A 105 15.05 -6.67 9.15
CA ASP A 105 15.68 -7.89 9.62
C ASP A 105 14.90 -8.68 10.68
N ASN A 106 14.19 -8.00 11.54
CA ASN A 106 13.50 -8.60 12.67
C ASN A 106 12.05 -8.12 12.84
N ALA A 107 11.54 -7.34 11.88
CA ALA A 107 10.22 -6.71 11.92
C ALA A 107 9.95 -5.88 13.20
N ARG A 108 11.02 -5.40 13.86
CA ARG A 108 10.90 -4.59 15.07
C ARG A 108 10.56 -3.15 14.71
N THR A 109 9.58 -2.59 15.39
CA THR A 109 9.25 -1.16 15.32
C THR A 109 10.21 -0.35 16.19
N VAL A 110 10.76 0.72 15.62
CA VAL A 110 11.62 1.67 16.30
C VAL A 110 11.12 3.10 16.04
N PRO A 111 11.28 4.02 17.02
CA PRO A 111 11.03 5.43 16.76
C PRO A 111 12.16 5.99 15.89
N GLU A 112 11.79 6.72 14.85
CA GLU A 112 12.74 7.35 13.93
C GLU A 112 12.37 8.82 13.75
N ARG A 113 13.36 9.70 13.90
CA ARG A 113 13.19 11.15 13.72
C ARG A 113 13.41 11.53 12.26
N ARG A 114 12.43 12.19 11.66
CA ARG A 114 12.47 12.62 10.26
C ARG A 114 11.92 14.02 10.10
N SER A 115 12.40 14.74 9.09
CA SER A 115 11.74 15.98 8.70
C SER A 115 10.28 15.71 8.30
N LEU A 116 9.39 16.67 8.53
CA LEU A 116 7.98 16.55 8.17
C LEU A 116 7.81 16.20 6.69
N ARG A 117 8.58 16.85 5.79
CA ARG A 117 8.59 16.51 4.35
C ARG A 117 8.99 15.06 4.10
N GLY A 118 10.09 14.60 4.70
CA GLY A 118 10.55 13.22 4.54
C GLY A 118 9.56 12.19 5.09
N ALA A 119 8.88 12.49 6.19
CA ALA A 119 7.84 11.65 6.75
C ALA A 119 6.60 11.58 5.83
N ILE A 120 6.22 12.68 5.18
CA ILE A 120 5.15 12.73 4.17
C ILE A 120 5.51 11.83 2.98
N GLU A 121 6.73 11.93 2.46
CA GLU A 121 7.18 11.13 1.32
C GLU A 121 7.18 9.64 1.63
N ILE A 122 7.69 9.23 2.79
CA ILE A 122 7.67 7.81 3.23
C ILE A 122 6.23 7.32 3.40
N MET A 123 5.35 8.14 3.98
CA MET A 123 3.94 7.79 4.13
C MET A 123 3.27 7.64 2.76
N ALA A 124 3.62 8.47 1.78
CA ALA A 124 3.11 8.37 0.42
C ALA A 124 3.46 7.01 -0.20
N TYR A 125 4.73 6.61 -0.13
CA TYR A 125 5.15 5.28 -0.60
C TYR A 125 4.40 4.16 0.10
N THR A 126 4.30 4.22 1.43
CA THR A 126 3.61 3.19 2.22
C THR A 126 2.14 3.06 1.83
N LEU A 127 1.44 4.17 1.63
CA LEU A 127 0.03 4.17 1.24
C LEU A 127 -0.17 3.73 -0.22
N LEU A 128 0.71 4.10 -1.12
CA LEU A 128 0.68 3.65 -2.51
C LEU A 128 0.87 2.13 -2.60
N GLU A 129 1.85 1.58 -1.91
CA GLU A 129 2.08 0.14 -1.86
C GLU A 129 0.91 -0.62 -1.22
N HIS A 130 0.29 -0.04 -0.19
CA HIS A 130 -0.83 -0.67 0.51
C HIS A 130 -2.13 -0.63 -0.29
N SER A 131 -2.39 0.46 -1.01
CA SER A 131 -3.66 0.70 -1.72
C SER A 131 -3.59 0.36 -3.20
N HIS A 132 -2.41 0.39 -3.81
CA HIS A 132 -2.18 0.28 -5.25
C HIS A 132 -0.87 -0.49 -5.49
N GLY A 133 -0.82 -1.77 -5.13
CA GLY A 133 0.39 -2.58 -5.17
C GLY A 133 1.13 -2.63 -6.52
N GLU A 134 0.47 -2.25 -7.62
CA GLU A 134 1.05 -2.18 -8.97
C GLU A 134 1.25 -0.73 -9.46
N TRP A 135 1.26 0.24 -8.54
CA TRP A 135 1.37 1.66 -8.92
C TRP A 135 2.66 1.98 -9.68
N SER A 136 3.73 1.21 -9.45
CA SER A 136 5.01 1.36 -10.13
C SER A 136 5.01 0.85 -11.59
N ASP A 137 3.97 0.13 -12.02
CA ASP A 137 3.93 -0.51 -13.34
C ASP A 137 3.29 0.34 -14.44
N GLY A 138 3.08 1.62 -14.21
CA GLY A 138 2.58 2.53 -15.23
C GLY A 138 1.47 3.48 -14.81
N ALA A 139 1.23 3.63 -13.51
CA ALA A 139 0.27 4.59 -12.98
C ALA A 139 0.99 5.83 -12.46
N GLY A 140 1.07 6.86 -13.25
CA GLY A 140 1.34 8.21 -12.76
C GLY A 140 0.05 8.81 -12.18
N GLY A 141 0.15 9.61 -11.10
CA GLY A 141 -1.04 10.19 -10.51
C GLY A 141 -0.78 11.19 -9.39
N LEU A 142 -1.88 11.58 -8.77
CA LEU A 142 -1.91 12.46 -7.62
C LEU A 142 -2.58 11.73 -6.45
N ALA A 143 -1.90 11.71 -5.30
CA ALA A 143 -2.50 11.33 -4.03
C ALA A 143 -2.64 12.57 -3.16
N SER A 144 -3.79 12.75 -2.53
CA SER A 144 -4.04 13.89 -1.64
C SER A 144 -4.47 13.41 -0.25
N TRP A 145 -3.97 14.06 0.78
CA TRP A 145 -4.40 13.91 2.15
C TRP A 145 -4.92 15.22 2.68
N CYS A 146 -6.11 15.17 3.27
CA CYS A 146 -6.70 16.31 3.96
C CYS A 146 -6.54 16.11 5.47
N SER A 147 -5.90 17.05 6.15
CA SER A 147 -6.06 17.20 7.59
C SER A 147 -7.34 18.01 7.82
N VAL A 148 -8.36 17.40 8.42
CA VAL A 148 -9.51 18.17 8.90
C VAL A 148 -9.08 18.86 10.19
N LEU A 149 -8.69 20.13 10.09
CA LEU A 149 -8.48 20.93 11.28
C LEU A 149 -9.83 21.02 12.04
N PRO A 150 -9.88 20.69 13.34
CA PRO A 150 -11.07 20.95 14.11
C PRO A 150 -11.36 22.45 14.03
N ALA A 151 -12.58 22.79 13.64
CA ALA A 151 -12.99 24.18 13.64
C ALA A 151 -12.72 24.80 15.01
N VAL A 152 -11.83 25.77 15.05
CA VAL A 152 -11.58 26.56 16.26
C VAL A 152 -12.90 27.29 16.57
N ARG A 153 -13.54 26.89 17.67
CA ARG A 153 -14.73 27.55 18.21
C ARG A 153 -14.32 28.74 19.05
#